data_0112685e103143e7a67539441d22976f
#
_entry.id   0112685e103143e7a67539441d22976f
#
_cell.length_a   1.000
_cell.length_b   1.000
_cell.length_c   1.000
_cell.angle_alpha   90.00
_cell.angle_beta   90.00
_cell.angle_gamma   90.00
#
_symmetry.space_group_name_H-M   'P 1'
#
loop_
_entity.id
_entity.type
_entity.pdbx_description
1 polymer ?
#
loop_
_entity_poly.entity_id
_entity_poly.type
_entity_poly.pdbx_seq_one_letter_code
_entity_poly.pdbx_strand_id
1 'polypeptide(L)'
;MKGGVLLLATALAGCAPGGGDRLGIAAQQGWRAVAMPADRTRIGDWRKAWTEGLRRARAAGHGGEIAREGALLHPDAALTGAALPDGAYACRVIKLGAQSEGGLHYVAYPRFDCRIDREDGLQHFTKLTGSQRPTGHLFPDSDRRTVFLGTLILADERMAIRYGRDRERDMAGVVERIGPQRWRLALPYPRFESLIDVIELVPVG
;
A
#
# COMPACT_ATOMS: atom_id res chain seq x y z
N MET A 1 56.41 25.57 -45.58
CA MET A 1 55.64 26.09 -44.44
C MET A 1 54.34 25.26 -44.37
N LYS A 2 54.24 24.32 -43.40
CA LYS A 2 53.08 23.42 -43.23
C LYS A 2 52.33 23.88 -41.95
N GLY A 3 51.14 24.44 -42.14
CA GLY A 3 50.26 24.82 -41.02
C GLY A 3 49.42 23.60 -40.57
N GLY A 4 49.61 23.17 -39.33
CA GLY A 4 48.79 22.15 -38.70
C GLY A 4 47.56 22.77 -38.05
N VAL A 5 46.38 22.28 -38.37
CA VAL A 5 45.11 22.63 -37.75
C VAL A 5 44.88 21.71 -36.52
N LEU A 6 44.81 22.32 -35.35
CA LEU A 6 44.54 21.64 -34.09
C LEU A 6 42.99 21.60 -33.88
N LEU A 7 42.39 20.43 -33.98
CA LEU A 7 40.99 20.18 -33.69
C LEU A 7 40.82 20.00 -32.15
N LEU A 8 40.17 20.96 -31.53
CA LEU A 8 39.72 20.86 -30.10
C LEU A 8 38.45 20.03 -30.05
N ALA A 9 38.50 18.84 -29.46
CA ALA A 9 37.34 18.03 -29.16
C ALA A 9 36.76 18.46 -27.81
N THR A 10 35.59 19.13 -27.82
CA THR A 10 34.80 19.43 -26.61
C THR A 10 34.04 18.21 -26.21
N ALA A 11 34.41 17.62 -25.06
CA ALA A 11 33.66 16.56 -24.41
C ALA A 11 32.44 17.16 -23.70
N LEU A 12 31.24 16.88 -24.18
CA LEU A 12 30.00 17.17 -23.49
C LEU A 12 29.82 16.14 -22.35
N ALA A 13 30.04 16.56 -21.12
CA ALA A 13 29.69 15.81 -19.94
C ALA A 13 28.14 15.80 -19.80
N GLY A 14 27.51 14.71 -20.21
CA GLY A 14 26.09 14.48 -19.98
C GLY A 14 25.83 14.27 -18.49
N CYS A 15 25.18 15.22 -17.84
CA CYS A 15 24.59 15.01 -16.52
C CYS A 15 23.49 13.95 -16.64
N ALA A 16 23.70 12.78 -16.04
CA ALA A 16 22.65 11.79 -15.88
C ALA A 16 21.59 12.37 -14.92
N PRO A 17 20.27 12.35 -15.25
CA PRO A 17 19.25 12.83 -14.35
C PRO A 17 19.22 11.94 -13.08
N GLY A 18 19.29 12.59 -11.93
CA GLY A 18 19.26 11.95 -10.60
C GLY A 18 17.96 11.18 -10.37
N GLY A 19 18.00 10.19 -9.49
CA GLY A 19 16.90 9.24 -9.21
C GLY A 19 15.56 9.84 -8.78
N GLY A 20 15.44 11.14 -8.48
CA GLY A 20 14.20 11.83 -8.15
C GLY A 20 13.23 12.00 -9.32
N ASP A 21 13.73 12.08 -10.55
CA ASP A 21 12.90 12.30 -11.75
C ASP A 21 12.03 11.08 -12.13
N ARG A 22 12.42 9.89 -11.75
CA ARG A 22 11.70 8.66 -12.13
C ARG A 22 10.39 8.47 -11.37
N LEU A 23 10.32 8.84 -10.10
CA LEU A 23 9.11 8.75 -9.29
C LEU A 23 8.13 9.90 -9.58
N GLY A 24 8.62 11.10 -9.86
CA GLY A 24 7.82 12.19 -10.37
C GLY A 24 7.13 11.89 -11.71
N ILE A 25 7.84 11.23 -12.63
CA ILE A 25 7.26 10.71 -13.88
C ILE A 25 6.25 9.59 -13.61
N ALA A 26 6.53 8.70 -12.66
CA ALA A 26 5.63 7.62 -12.26
C ALA A 26 4.34 8.13 -11.62
N ALA A 27 4.40 9.22 -10.84
CA ALA A 27 3.22 9.89 -10.29
C ALA A 27 2.26 10.39 -11.37
N GLN A 28 2.81 10.93 -12.47
CA GLN A 28 2.04 11.41 -13.61
C GLN A 28 1.47 10.27 -14.48
N GLN A 29 2.15 9.14 -14.55
CA GLN A 29 1.72 7.97 -15.34
C GLN A 29 0.68 7.10 -14.64
N GLY A 30 0.46 7.31 -13.34
CA GLY A 30 -0.49 6.56 -12.51
C GLY A 30 0.01 5.16 -12.13
N TRP A 31 -0.68 4.55 -11.17
CA TRP A 31 -0.27 3.29 -10.55
C TRP A 31 -0.11 2.11 -11.53
N ARG A 32 -0.89 2.09 -12.63
CA ARG A 32 -0.84 0.98 -13.61
C ARG A 32 0.50 0.90 -14.34
N ALA A 33 1.18 2.02 -14.52
CA ALA A 33 2.50 2.04 -15.14
C ALA A 33 3.61 1.53 -14.19
N VAL A 34 3.41 1.72 -12.88
CA VAL A 34 4.37 1.35 -11.82
C VAL A 34 4.15 -0.07 -11.32
N ALA A 35 2.88 -0.50 -11.22
CA ALA A 35 2.51 -1.78 -10.59
C ALA A 35 3.10 -2.98 -11.34
N MET A 36 3.66 -3.92 -10.57
CA MET A 36 4.06 -5.22 -11.08
C MET A 36 2.83 -5.99 -11.62
N PRO A 37 2.97 -6.85 -12.64
CA PRO A 37 1.84 -7.59 -13.21
C PRO A 37 1.02 -8.35 -12.17
N ALA A 38 1.66 -9.03 -11.21
CA ALA A 38 1.00 -9.73 -10.12
C ALA A 38 0.18 -8.80 -9.24
N ASP A 39 0.65 -7.57 -9.00
CA ASP A 39 -0.04 -6.57 -8.18
C ASP A 39 -1.25 -5.98 -8.88
N ARG A 40 -1.18 -5.78 -10.20
CA ARG A 40 -2.37 -5.40 -10.98
C ARG A 40 -3.49 -6.45 -10.84
N THR A 41 -3.14 -7.74 -10.87
CA THR A 41 -4.08 -8.84 -10.65
C THR A 41 -4.63 -8.80 -9.22
N ARG A 42 -3.76 -8.67 -8.20
CA ARG A 42 -4.18 -8.56 -6.79
C ARG A 42 -5.17 -7.39 -6.58
N ILE A 43 -4.85 -6.21 -7.14
CA ILE A 43 -5.73 -5.04 -7.07
C ILE A 43 -7.05 -5.30 -7.82
N GLY A 44 -7.02 -5.95 -8.99
CA GLY A 44 -8.24 -6.33 -9.71
C GLY A 44 -9.13 -7.28 -8.92
N ASP A 45 -8.54 -8.22 -8.22
CA ASP A 45 -9.22 -9.26 -7.43
C ASP A 45 -9.51 -8.87 -5.97
N TRP A 46 -9.28 -7.60 -5.56
CA TRP A 46 -9.42 -7.17 -4.17
C TRP A 46 -10.79 -7.52 -3.56
N ARG A 47 -11.87 -7.36 -4.33
CA ARG A 47 -13.22 -7.65 -3.89
C ARG A 47 -13.46 -9.15 -3.69
N LYS A 48 -12.85 -9.98 -4.52
CA LYS A 48 -12.90 -11.44 -4.39
C LYS A 48 -12.18 -11.89 -3.12
N ALA A 49 -10.97 -11.36 -2.87
CA ALA A 49 -10.24 -11.62 -1.62
C ALA A 49 -11.07 -11.22 -0.39
N TRP A 50 -11.72 -10.04 -0.46
CA TRP A 50 -12.55 -9.52 0.62
C TRP A 50 -13.76 -10.40 0.93
N THR A 51 -14.55 -10.70 -0.10
CA THR A 51 -15.79 -11.50 0.06
C THR A 51 -15.48 -12.91 0.54
N GLU A 52 -14.41 -13.53 0.03
CA GLU A 52 -13.97 -14.85 0.46
C GLU A 52 -13.39 -14.83 1.88
N GLY A 53 -12.59 -13.82 2.24
CA GLY A 53 -12.08 -13.62 3.61
C GLY A 53 -13.23 -13.50 4.62
N LEU A 54 -14.22 -12.66 4.32
CA LEU A 54 -15.41 -12.51 5.17
C LEU A 54 -16.23 -13.81 5.25
N ARG A 55 -16.38 -14.53 4.15
CA ARG A 55 -17.11 -15.81 4.12
C ARG A 55 -16.46 -16.82 5.05
N ARG A 56 -15.12 -16.98 4.96
CA ARG A 56 -14.37 -17.90 5.82
C ARG A 56 -14.45 -17.50 7.29
N ALA A 57 -14.29 -16.23 7.59
CA ALA A 57 -14.36 -15.72 8.95
C ALA A 57 -15.76 -15.93 9.57
N ARG A 58 -16.83 -15.70 8.81
CA ARG A 58 -18.20 -15.99 9.27
C ARG A 58 -18.45 -17.48 9.49
N ALA A 59 -17.97 -18.34 8.60
CA ALA A 59 -18.08 -19.80 8.73
C ALA A 59 -17.32 -20.32 9.96
N ALA A 60 -16.25 -19.64 10.37
CA ALA A 60 -15.49 -19.93 11.60
C ALA A 60 -16.13 -19.31 12.88
N GLY A 61 -17.32 -18.73 12.81
CA GLY A 61 -18.04 -18.23 13.98
C GLY A 61 -17.83 -16.74 14.30
N HIS A 62 -17.06 -15.99 13.50
CA HIS A 62 -16.72 -14.58 13.76
C HIS A 62 -17.73 -13.55 13.21
N GLY A 63 -18.98 -13.96 12.98
CA GLY A 63 -20.03 -13.06 12.45
C GLY A 63 -20.30 -11.86 13.34
N GLY A 64 -20.27 -12.03 14.67
CA GLY A 64 -20.49 -10.97 15.66
C GLY A 64 -19.36 -9.93 15.65
N GLU A 65 -18.11 -10.37 15.59
CA GLU A 65 -16.94 -9.51 15.50
C GLU A 65 -16.96 -8.68 14.20
N ILE A 66 -17.23 -9.32 13.07
CA ILE A 66 -17.35 -8.65 11.77
C ILE A 66 -18.46 -7.60 11.78
N ALA A 67 -19.61 -7.88 12.40
CA ALA A 67 -20.71 -6.93 12.50
C ALA A 67 -20.34 -5.69 13.34
N ARG A 68 -19.58 -5.85 14.42
CA ARG A 68 -19.08 -4.73 15.25
C ARG A 68 -18.12 -3.80 14.52
N GLU A 69 -17.39 -4.29 13.52
CA GLU A 69 -16.49 -3.47 12.72
C GLU A 69 -17.22 -2.50 11.76
N GLY A 70 -18.48 -2.76 11.46
CA GLY A 70 -19.34 -1.89 10.66
C GLY A 70 -18.73 -1.53 9.29
N ALA A 71 -18.61 -0.23 9.01
CA ALA A 71 -18.08 0.28 7.74
C ALA A 71 -16.66 -0.22 7.42
N LEU A 72 -15.85 -0.52 8.45
CA LEU A 72 -14.48 -1.00 8.25
C LEU A 72 -14.43 -2.28 7.43
N LEU A 73 -15.30 -3.24 7.74
CA LEU A 73 -15.35 -4.54 7.05
C LEU A 73 -16.50 -4.66 6.04
N HIS A 74 -17.27 -3.58 5.80
CA HIS A 74 -18.32 -3.59 4.78
C HIS A 74 -17.71 -3.25 3.40
N PRO A 75 -17.74 -4.15 2.40
CA PRO A 75 -17.04 -3.94 1.11
C PRO A 75 -17.45 -2.67 0.36
N ASP A 76 -18.70 -2.24 0.51
CA ASP A 76 -19.29 -1.11 -0.22
C ASP A 76 -19.38 0.18 0.62
N ALA A 77 -18.55 0.32 1.65
CA ALA A 77 -18.56 1.50 2.53
C ALA A 77 -17.78 2.72 2.00
N ALA A 78 -17.16 2.59 0.83
CA ALA A 78 -16.33 3.66 0.27
C ALA A 78 -17.12 4.95 0.01
N LEU A 79 -16.63 6.05 0.56
CA LEU A 79 -17.12 7.42 0.35
C LEU A 79 -16.23 8.16 -0.67
N THR A 80 -16.75 9.25 -1.22
CA THR A 80 -15.96 10.18 -2.04
C THR A 80 -14.90 10.90 -1.19
N GLY A 81 -13.83 11.41 -1.82
CA GLY A 81 -12.73 12.06 -1.11
C GLY A 81 -11.78 11.05 -0.46
N ALA A 82 -11.21 10.14 -1.25
CA ALA A 82 -10.31 9.09 -0.78
C ALA A 82 -8.97 9.59 -0.23
N ALA A 83 -8.55 10.81 -0.59
CA ALA A 83 -7.29 11.39 -0.13
C ALA A 83 -7.25 11.49 1.41
N LEU A 84 -6.11 11.09 1.97
CA LEU A 84 -5.87 11.16 3.41
C LEU A 84 -5.16 12.49 3.74
N PRO A 85 -5.44 13.12 4.89
CA PRO A 85 -4.57 14.17 5.42
C PRO A 85 -3.14 13.64 5.68
N ASP A 86 -2.13 14.45 5.45
CA ASP A 86 -0.77 14.14 5.89
C ASP A 86 -0.72 14.23 7.43
N GLY A 87 0.01 13.34 8.11
CA GLY A 87 0.14 13.35 9.57
C GLY A 87 0.28 11.98 10.20
N ALA A 88 0.13 11.94 11.53
CA ALA A 88 0.15 10.73 12.34
C ALA A 88 -1.23 10.07 12.35
N TYR A 89 -1.23 8.74 12.41
CA TYR A 89 -2.44 7.92 12.45
C TYR A 89 -2.34 6.84 13.53
N ALA A 90 -3.43 6.62 14.24
CA ALA A 90 -3.65 5.37 14.93
C ALA A 90 -4.21 4.37 13.91
N CYS A 91 -3.51 3.26 13.71
CA CYS A 91 -3.93 2.23 12.76
C CYS A 91 -4.12 0.88 13.43
N ARG A 92 -5.07 0.08 12.92
CA ARG A 92 -5.40 -1.23 13.45
C ARG A 92 -5.56 -2.22 12.30
N VAL A 93 -4.94 -3.38 12.43
CA VAL A 93 -4.95 -4.43 11.40
C VAL A 93 -5.98 -5.48 11.75
N ILE A 94 -6.81 -5.86 10.77
CA ILE A 94 -7.70 -7.03 10.82
C ILE A 94 -7.33 -7.95 9.67
N LYS A 95 -7.04 -9.21 10.00
CA LYS A 95 -6.74 -10.26 9.04
C LYS A 95 -7.96 -11.16 8.85
N LEU A 96 -8.34 -11.42 7.59
CA LEU A 96 -9.51 -12.20 7.24
C LEU A 96 -9.15 -13.37 6.31
N GLY A 97 -9.64 -14.55 6.65
CA GLY A 97 -9.50 -15.75 5.83
C GLY A 97 -8.08 -16.31 5.84
N ALA A 98 -7.84 -17.37 6.57
CA ALA A 98 -6.55 -18.03 6.60
C ALA A 98 -6.16 -18.57 5.22
N GLN A 99 -4.87 -18.49 4.86
CA GLN A 99 -4.31 -19.11 3.65
C GLN A 99 -3.97 -20.59 3.87
N SER A 100 -3.65 -20.98 5.10
CA SER A 100 -3.29 -22.35 5.46
C SER A 100 -4.40 -23.05 6.22
N GLU A 101 -4.41 -24.38 6.15
CA GLU A 101 -5.26 -25.22 6.99
C GLU A 101 -4.91 -25.03 8.48
N GLY A 102 -5.93 -24.95 9.34
CA GLY A 102 -5.75 -24.67 10.78
C GLY A 102 -5.38 -23.23 11.13
N GLY A 103 -5.23 -22.34 10.16
CA GLY A 103 -4.99 -20.93 10.41
C GLY A 103 -6.23 -20.17 10.91
N LEU A 104 -6.01 -19.02 11.54
CA LEU A 104 -7.08 -18.18 12.08
C LEU A 104 -7.80 -17.40 10.97
N HIS A 105 -9.12 -17.56 10.87
CA HIS A 105 -9.92 -16.88 9.85
C HIS A 105 -10.30 -15.45 10.20
N TYR A 106 -10.09 -15.02 11.43
CA TYR A 106 -10.26 -13.65 11.91
C TYR A 106 -9.23 -13.34 12.98
N VAL A 107 -8.45 -12.30 12.79
CA VAL A 107 -7.54 -11.77 13.80
C VAL A 107 -7.63 -10.25 13.79
N ALA A 108 -7.95 -9.65 14.93
CA ALA A 108 -7.91 -8.21 15.12
C ALA A 108 -6.77 -7.85 16.07
N TYR A 109 -5.86 -7.03 15.61
CA TYR A 109 -4.72 -6.57 16.39
C TYR A 109 -5.05 -5.29 17.16
N PRO A 110 -4.30 -4.98 18.24
CA PRO A 110 -4.38 -3.68 18.89
C PRO A 110 -3.95 -2.55 17.94
N ARG A 111 -4.04 -1.31 18.41
CA ARG A 111 -3.60 -0.15 17.63
C ARG A 111 -2.08 -0.10 17.52
N PHE A 112 -1.64 0.37 16.37
CA PHE A 112 -0.26 0.65 16.00
C PHE A 112 -0.14 2.11 15.59
N ASP A 113 1.09 2.61 15.50
CA ASP A 113 1.39 3.91 14.96
C ASP A 113 1.62 3.80 13.46
N CYS A 114 0.97 4.70 12.72
CA CYS A 114 1.11 4.85 11.28
C CYS A 114 1.34 6.32 10.92
N ARG A 115 1.82 6.56 9.71
CA ARG A 115 2.08 7.90 9.20
C ARG A 115 1.71 8.00 7.72
N ILE A 116 1.17 9.15 7.35
CA ILE A 116 1.06 9.61 5.95
C ILE A 116 1.93 10.84 5.83
N ASP A 117 2.86 10.83 4.91
CA ASP A 117 3.70 11.96 4.54
C ASP A 117 3.82 12.07 3.02
N ARG A 118 4.74 12.89 2.52
CA ARG A 118 4.99 13.04 1.09
C ARG A 118 6.42 12.67 0.76
N GLU A 119 6.55 11.84 -0.25
CA GLU A 119 7.82 11.44 -0.81
C GLU A 119 7.70 11.50 -2.35
N ASP A 120 8.65 12.17 -3.00
CA ASP A 120 8.72 12.29 -4.46
C ASP A 120 7.40 12.75 -5.15
N GLY A 121 6.68 13.67 -4.50
CA GLY A 121 5.43 14.24 -5.01
C GLY A 121 4.18 13.39 -4.81
N LEU A 122 4.31 12.18 -4.27
CA LEU A 122 3.20 11.29 -3.89
C LEU A 122 3.00 11.26 -2.38
N GLN A 123 1.79 10.91 -1.95
CA GLN A 123 1.60 10.49 -0.57
C GLN A 123 2.28 9.14 -0.32
N HIS A 124 2.84 9.00 0.86
CA HIS A 124 3.53 7.81 1.31
C HIS A 124 2.95 7.34 2.63
N PHE A 125 2.56 6.08 2.71
CA PHE A 125 2.06 5.43 3.92
C PHE A 125 3.16 4.60 4.56
N THR A 126 3.31 4.71 5.88
CA THR A 126 4.19 3.84 6.67
C THR A 126 3.50 3.39 7.95
N LYS A 127 3.47 2.07 8.19
CA LYS A 127 3.18 1.52 9.51
C LYS A 127 4.48 1.49 10.31
N LEU A 128 4.52 2.19 11.43
CA LEU A 128 5.76 2.46 12.19
C LEU A 128 6.07 1.37 13.21
N THR A 129 5.05 0.74 13.80
CA THR A 129 5.20 -0.22 14.89
C THR A 129 4.66 -1.60 14.55
N GLY A 130 5.09 -2.63 15.31
CA GLY A 130 4.76 -4.04 15.10
C GLY A 130 5.74 -4.76 14.17
N SER A 131 5.61 -6.09 14.07
CA SER A 131 6.54 -6.97 13.34
C SER A 131 6.32 -6.99 11.81
N GLN A 132 5.14 -6.63 11.34
CA GLN A 132 4.79 -6.51 9.92
C GLN A 132 4.44 -5.05 9.66
N ARG A 133 5.30 -4.35 8.92
CA ARG A 133 5.18 -2.89 8.68
C ARG A 133 5.17 -2.59 7.19
N PRO A 134 3.98 -2.56 6.56
CA PRO A 134 3.85 -2.10 5.18
C PRO A 134 4.25 -0.62 5.07
N THR A 135 4.96 -0.30 4.00
CA THR A 135 5.35 1.07 3.62
C THR A 135 5.34 1.21 2.11
N GLY A 136 4.92 2.35 1.58
CA GLY A 136 4.85 2.57 0.14
C GLY A 136 4.01 3.77 -0.27
N HIS A 137 3.95 4.00 -1.58
CA HIS A 137 3.32 5.16 -2.18
C HIS A 137 1.83 4.96 -2.43
N LEU A 138 1.10 6.07 -2.34
CA LEU A 138 -0.33 6.16 -2.60
C LEU A 138 -0.56 6.89 -3.91
N PHE A 139 -1.14 6.21 -4.88
CA PHE A 139 -1.43 6.73 -6.22
C PHE A 139 -2.93 7.03 -6.35
N PRO A 140 -3.35 8.25 -6.69
CA PRO A 140 -4.75 8.52 -7.01
C PRO A 140 -5.28 7.58 -8.10
N ASP A 141 -6.50 7.03 -7.94
CA ASP A 141 -7.17 6.16 -8.92
C ASP A 141 -8.55 6.70 -9.30
N SER A 142 -9.36 7.06 -8.31
CA SER A 142 -10.67 7.65 -8.50
C SER A 142 -11.03 8.61 -7.34
N ASP A 143 -12.22 9.20 -7.37
CA ASP A 143 -12.73 10.03 -6.26
C ASP A 143 -12.97 9.24 -4.96
N ARG A 144 -13.10 7.90 -5.06
CA ARG A 144 -13.36 7.00 -3.93
C ARG A 144 -12.17 6.12 -3.55
N ARG A 145 -11.09 6.13 -4.35
CA ARG A 145 -10.02 5.15 -4.20
C ARG A 145 -8.66 5.73 -4.52
N THR A 146 -7.71 5.36 -3.70
CA THR A 146 -6.27 5.52 -3.93
C THR A 146 -5.62 4.14 -3.92
N VAL A 147 -4.67 3.88 -4.80
CA VAL A 147 -3.94 2.60 -4.86
C VAL A 147 -2.65 2.70 -4.08
N PHE A 148 -2.41 1.75 -3.20
CA PHE A 148 -1.16 1.55 -2.48
C PHE A 148 -0.27 0.57 -3.24
N LEU A 149 0.99 0.95 -3.48
CA LEU A 149 2.05 0.07 -3.95
C LEU A 149 3.25 0.24 -3.03
N GLY A 150 3.71 -0.85 -2.45
CA GLY A 150 4.77 -0.78 -1.46
C GLY A 150 5.39 -2.14 -1.14
N THR A 151 6.03 -2.21 -0.01
CA THR A 151 6.74 -3.38 0.46
C THR A 151 6.48 -3.62 1.94
N LEU A 152 6.85 -4.79 2.42
CA LEU A 152 6.72 -5.19 3.82
C LEU A 152 8.10 -5.19 4.49
N ILE A 153 8.22 -4.39 5.56
CA ILE A 153 9.36 -4.43 6.49
C ILE A 153 9.02 -5.45 7.57
N LEU A 154 9.92 -6.37 7.88
CA LEU A 154 9.70 -7.44 8.85
C LEU A 154 10.58 -7.30 10.09
N ALA A 155 10.01 -7.68 11.23
CA ALA A 155 10.70 -7.80 12.52
C ALA A 155 11.55 -6.57 12.86
N ASP A 156 12.87 -6.75 13.00
CA ASP A 156 13.87 -5.75 13.40
C ASP A 156 14.52 -5.02 12.20
N GLU A 157 14.08 -5.30 10.97
CA GLU A 157 14.56 -4.58 9.79
C GLU A 157 14.32 -3.07 9.94
N ARG A 158 15.32 -2.28 9.59
CA ARG A 158 15.28 -0.80 9.70
C ARG A 158 15.02 -0.11 8.38
N MET A 159 15.21 -0.81 7.26
CA MET A 159 15.08 -0.26 5.91
C MET A 159 14.13 -1.11 5.07
N ALA A 160 13.32 -0.42 4.29
CA ALA A 160 12.44 -1.06 3.31
C ALA A 160 13.24 -1.53 2.09
N ILE A 161 12.94 -2.72 1.60
CA ILE A 161 13.35 -3.13 0.25
C ILE A 161 12.48 -2.34 -0.74
N ARG A 162 13.08 -1.78 -1.77
CA ARG A 162 12.32 -1.02 -2.77
C ARG A 162 11.27 -1.92 -3.45
N TYR A 163 10.05 -1.40 -3.60
CA TYR A 163 8.98 -2.06 -4.35
C TYR A 163 9.45 -2.56 -5.73
N GLY A 164 9.05 -3.77 -6.10
CA GLY A 164 9.43 -4.46 -7.32
C GLY A 164 10.81 -5.15 -7.27
N ARG A 165 11.52 -5.11 -6.14
CA ARG A 165 12.81 -5.81 -5.96
C ARG A 165 12.68 -7.17 -5.30
N ASP A 166 11.69 -7.34 -4.45
CA ASP A 166 11.40 -8.60 -3.76
C ASP A 166 9.89 -8.87 -3.82
N ARG A 167 9.51 -9.80 -4.69
CA ARG A 167 8.10 -10.16 -4.91
C ARG A 167 7.43 -10.76 -3.66
N GLU A 168 8.20 -11.36 -2.78
CA GLU A 168 7.69 -11.91 -1.52
C GLU A 168 7.35 -10.82 -0.50
N ARG A 169 7.93 -9.64 -0.68
CA ARG A 169 7.72 -8.44 0.14
C ARG A 169 6.80 -7.43 -0.51
N ASP A 170 6.62 -7.49 -1.85
CA ASP A 170 5.78 -6.55 -2.58
C ASP A 170 4.33 -6.62 -2.10
N MET A 171 3.76 -5.45 -1.82
CA MET A 171 2.39 -5.28 -1.36
C MET A 171 1.64 -4.31 -2.25
N ALA A 172 0.40 -4.66 -2.52
CA ALA A 172 -0.52 -3.80 -3.26
C ALA A 172 -1.88 -3.78 -2.58
N GLY A 173 -2.57 -2.65 -2.64
CA GLY A 173 -3.87 -2.51 -2.01
C GLY A 173 -4.63 -1.29 -2.47
N VAL A 174 -5.80 -1.11 -1.85
CA VAL A 174 -6.67 0.03 -2.12
C VAL A 174 -6.98 0.77 -0.83
N VAL A 175 -6.86 2.10 -0.86
CA VAL A 175 -7.25 2.98 0.23
C VAL A 175 -8.59 3.60 -0.10
N GLU A 176 -9.49 3.58 0.86
CA GLU A 176 -10.83 4.13 0.75
C GLU A 176 -11.21 4.91 2.01
N ARG A 177 -11.90 6.02 1.84
CA ARG A 177 -12.51 6.74 2.95
C ARG A 177 -13.82 6.04 3.34
N ILE A 178 -14.04 5.80 4.64
CA ILE A 178 -15.22 5.10 5.17
C ILE A 178 -15.96 5.88 6.27
N GLY A 179 -15.52 7.10 6.54
CA GLY A 179 -16.11 8.01 7.52
C GLY A 179 -15.51 9.41 7.44
N PRO A 180 -15.99 10.37 8.23
CA PRO A 180 -15.49 11.76 8.21
C PRO A 180 -13.97 11.85 8.47
N GLN A 181 -13.47 11.10 9.44
CA GLN A 181 -12.04 11.01 9.84
C GLN A 181 -11.61 9.54 9.93
N ARG A 182 -12.01 8.73 8.95
CA ARG A 182 -11.75 7.30 8.99
C ARG A 182 -11.53 6.75 7.59
N TRP A 183 -10.39 6.09 7.40
CA TRP A 183 -10.01 5.41 6.15
C TRP A 183 -9.68 3.96 6.42
N ARG A 184 -9.57 3.20 5.36
CA ARG A 184 -9.05 1.84 5.39
C ARG A 184 -8.10 1.61 4.22
N LEU A 185 -7.05 0.84 4.46
CA LEU A 185 -6.19 0.23 3.44
C LEU A 185 -6.50 -1.26 3.41
N ALA A 186 -7.01 -1.73 2.28
CA ALA A 186 -7.28 -3.14 2.04
C ALA A 186 -6.16 -3.74 1.19
N LEU A 187 -5.49 -4.76 1.72
CA LEU A 187 -4.34 -5.46 1.11
C LEU A 187 -4.77 -6.87 0.73
N PRO A 188 -5.21 -7.10 -0.53
CA PRO A 188 -5.65 -8.42 -0.99
C PRO A 188 -4.45 -9.34 -1.21
N TYR A 189 -4.62 -10.60 -0.85
CA TYR A 189 -3.64 -11.67 -1.01
C TYR A 189 -2.23 -11.27 -0.52
N PRO A 190 -2.08 -10.80 0.74
CA PRO A 190 -0.76 -10.57 1.30
C PRO A 190 0.03 -11.88 1.29
N ARG A 191 1.37 -11.81 1.35
CA ARG A 191 2.21 -13.00 1.30
C ARG A 191 1.94 -13.98 2.45
N PHE A 192 1.54 -13.46 3.59
CA PHE A 192 1.43 -14.24 4.83
C PHE A 192 0.01 -14.25 5.40
N GLU A 193 -0.38 -15.40 5.94
CA GLU A 193 -1.47 -15.64 6.89
C GLU A 193 -2.89 -15.53 6.32
N SER A 194 -3.26 -14.44 5.67
CA SER A 194 -4.65 -14.10 5.38
C SER A 194 -4.93 -13.95 3.88
N LEU A 195 -6.20 -14.06 3.48
CA LEU A 195 -6.64 -13.72 2.13
C LEU A 195 -6.69 -12.20 1.93
N ILE A 196 -6.96 -11.45 3.01
CA ILE A 196 -6.96 -9.99 2.97
C ILE A 196 -6.61 -9.43 4.36
N ASP A 197 -5.76 -8.41 4.38
CA ASP A 197 -5.53 -7.57 5.54
C ASP A 197 -6.29 -6.25 5.35
N VAL A 198 -7.00 -5.81 6.36
CA VAL A 198 -7.68 -4.50 6.38
C VAL A 198 -7.04 -3.67 7.49
N ILE A 199 -6.43 -2.56 7.12
CA ILE A 199 -5.82 -1.61 8.05
C ILE A 199 -6.76 -0.42 8.19
N GLU A 200 -7.32 -0.24 9.36
CA GLU A 200 -8.05 0.97 9.75
C GLU A 200 -7.05 2.11 9.95
N LEU A 201 -7.39 3.31 9.51
CA LEU A 201 -6.58 4.52 9.63
C LEU A 201 -7.44 5.64 10.22
N VAL A 202 -7.08 6.13 11.40
CA VAL A 202 -7.74 7.25 12.08
C VAL A 202 -6.67 8.29 12.41
N PRO A 203 -6.78 9.55 11.92
CA PRO A 203 -5.84 10.61 12.26
C PRO A 203 -5.72 10.79 13.76
N VAL A 204 -4.50 11.04 14.25
CA VAL A 204 -4.26 11.48 15.63
C VAL A 204 -4.20 13.00 15.59
N GLY A 205 -5.15 13.65 16.26
CA GLY A 205 -5.23 15.11 16.36
C GLY A 205 -4.12 15.72 17.20
#